data_8e4a06e52ce8312b704956a49324e660
#
_entry.id   8e4a06e52ce8312b704956a49324e660
#
_cell.length_a   1.000
_cell.length_b   1.000
_cell.length_c   1.000
_cell.angle_alpha   90.00
_cell.angle_beta   90.00
_cell.angle_gamma   90.00
#
_symmetry.space_group_name_H-M   'P 1'
#
loop_
_entity.id
_entity.type
_entity.pdbx_description
1 polymer ?
#
loop_
_entity_poly.entity_id
_entity_poly.type
_entity_poly.pdbx_seq_one_letter_code
_entity_poly.pdbx_strand_id
1 'polypeptide(L)'
;MRKAFAVHIAGDQHLGTIFHHGIDDWNDAIYSFCVPSIANLYLRWWDPLKPGNNRQTGMPDYTGEHLDGLGNKITCWAAANPDKGMNAGSKLTTRAAGFGVVRFNKNKRTITFECWPRNVDVTNPLTKQYPGWPKTIRQQENDGRKAVAWLPEIKVSEKANPVVQIVDESNGNVVSTHRINGTVFRPKVFRKGTY
;
A
#
# COMPACT_ATOMS: atom_id res chain seq x y z
N MET A 1 -6.94 -9.44 6.02
CA MET A 1 -6.84 -8.32 5.06
C MET A 1 -6.44 -8.82 3.67
N ARG A 2 -5.44 -9.70 3.52
CA ARG A 2 -4.99 -10.29 2.24
C ARG A 2 -6.13 -10.90 1.40
N LYS A 3 -7.11 -11.57 2.03
CA LYS A 3 -8.26 -12.20 1.35
C LYS A 3 -9.31 -11.20 0.84
N ALA A 4 -9.31 -9.97 1.34
CA ALA A 4 -10.30 -8.93 1.00
C ALA A 4 -9.72 -7.81 0.12
N PHE A 5 -8.47 -7.90 -0.30
CA PHE A 5 -7.78 -6.86 -1.07
C PHE A 5 -7.86 -5.48 -0.38
N ALA A 6 -7.84 -5.50 0.96
CA ALA A 6 -7.89 -4.31 1.77
C ALA A 6 -6.51 -3.62 1.84
N VAL A 7 -6.51 -2.32 2.12
CA VAL A 7 -5.31 -1.57 2.48
C VAL A 7 -5.36 -1.23 3.96
N HIS A 8 -4.21 -1.07 4.58
CA HIS A 8 -4.10 -0.60 5.95
C HIS A 8 -3.75 0.89 5.94
N ILE A 9 -4.50 1.69 6.70
CA ILE A 9 -4.25 3.11 6.92
C ILE A 9 -3.99 3.29 8.40
N ALA A 10 -2.86 3.89 8.74
CA ALA A 10 -2.44 4.12 10.12
C ALA A 10 -1.93 5.55 10.30
N GLY A 11 -1.84 5.99 11.54
CA GLY A 11 -1.23 7.23 11.97
C GLY A 11 -0.36 7.02 13.20
N ASP A 12 -0.06 8.11 13.92
CA ASP A 12 0.65 8.14 15.20
C ASP A 12 2.13 7.68 15.18
N GLN A 13 2.65 7.23 14.06
CA GLN A 13 4.04 6.78 13.96
C GLN A 13 5.04 7.92 13.74
N HIS A 14 4.57 9.15 13.60
CA HIS A 14 5.42 10.34 13.36
C HIS A 14 6.31 10.23 12.11
N LEU A 15 5.97 9.32 11.19
CA LEU A 15 6.67 9.07 9.95
C LEU A 15 5.69 8.66 8.85
N GLY A 16 5.57 9.45 7.81
CA GLY A 16 4.77 9.08 6.63
C GLY A 16 5.47 7.97 5.86
N THR A 17 4.80 6.84 5.62
CA THR A 17 5.38 5.72 4.87
C THR A 17 4.36 4.99 4.03
N ILE A 18 4.81 4.42 2.91
CA ILE A 18 4.07 3.40 2.17
C ILE A 18 4.93 2.15 2.09
N PHE A 19 4.41 1.06 2.64
CA PHE A 19 4.98 -0.27 2.53
C PHE A 19 4.04 -1.22 1.81
N HIS A 20 4.61 -2.12 1.00
CA HIS A 20 3.93 -3.31 0.52
C HIS A 20 4.47 -4.51 1.32
N HIS A 21 3.59 -5.20 2.02
CA HIS A 21 3.98 -6.30 2.90
C HIS A 21 4.11 -7.61 2.16
N GLY A 22 4.96 -8.49 2.67
CA GLY A 22 5.07 -9.87 2.26
C GLY A 22 4.80 -10.82 3.42
N ILE A 23 4.33 -12.04 3.10
CA ILE A 23 4.12 -13.13 4.05
C ILE A 23 4.96 -14.33 3.60
N ASP A 24 4.54 -14.98 2.52
CA ASP A 24 5.26 -16.11 1.96
C ASP A 24 6.37 -15.63 1.01
N ASP A 25 6.07 -14.60 0.22
CA ASP A 25 7.00 -13.97 -0.72
C ASP A 25 6.93 -12.43 -0.59
N TRP A 26 7.83 -11.72 -1.27
CA TRP A 26 7.79 -10.27 -1.35
C TRP A 26 6.51 -9.78 -2.04
N ASN A 27 5.91 -8.73 -1.49
CA ASN A 27 4.75 -8.06 -2.07
C ASN A 27 3.49 -8.94 -2.21
N ASP A 28 3.38 -10.03 -1.50
CA ASP A 28 2.27 -10.96 -1.60
C ASP A 28 1.16 -10.74 -0.54
N ALA A 29 1.21 -9.63 0.17
CA ALA A 29 0.19 -9.22 1.12
C ALA A 29 -0.43 -7.86 0.72
N ILE A 30 -0.65 -6.97 1.67
CA ILE A 30 -1.35 -5.69 1.46
C ILE A 30 -0.41 -4.50 1.50
N TYR A 31 -0.88 -3.37 0.95
CA TYR A 31 -0.26 -2.08 1.19
C TYR A 31 -0.68 -1.51 2.54
N SER A 32 0.27 -0.87 3.21
CA SER A 32 0.00 0.01 4.35
C SER A 32 0.46 1.43 4.03
N PHE A 33 -0.36 2.39 4.44
CA PHE A 33 -0.04 3.80 4.42
C PHE A 33 -0.09 4.32 5.84
N CYS A 34 1.05 4.68 6.41
CA CYS A 34 1.13 5.45 7.63
C CYS A 34 1.20 6.93 7.27
N VAL A 35 0.27 7.72 7.78
CA VAL A 35 0.25 9.17 7.55
C VAL A 35 1.22 9.88 8.49
N PRO A 36 1.86 10.99 8.07
CA PRO A 36 2.72 11.76 8.96
C PRO A 36 1.92 12.44 10.06
N SER A 37 2.57 12.70 11.18
CA SER A 37 2.00 13.52 12.26
C SER A 37 1.95 14.99 11.85
N ILE A 38 0.84 15.67 12.10
CA ILE A 38 0.68 17.09 11.75
C ILE A 38 1.64 18.02 12.51
N ALA A 39 2.07 17.65 13.70
CA ALA A 39 3.04 18.41 14.51
C ALA A 39 4.45 17.78 14.52
N ASN A 40 4.53 16.48 14.35
CA ASN A 40 5.74 15.66 14.34
C ASN A 40 6.77 16.06 15.43
N LEU A 41 6.37 15.99 16.70
CA LEU A 41 7.23 16.34 17.83
C LEU A 41 8.28 15.25 18.12
N TYR A 42 7.96 13.99 17.88
CA TYR A 42 8.84 12.84 18.04
C TYR A 42 9.31 12.38 16.68
N LEU A 43 10.50 12.80 16.28
CA LEU A 43 11.03 12.49 14.96
C LEU A 43 11.39 11.01 14.84
N ARG A 44 10.99 10.40 13.75
CA ARG A 44 11.34 9.03 13.37
C ARG A 44 11.84 9.02 11.93
N TRP A 45 12.72 8.08 11.65
CA TRP A 45 13.29 7.87 10.32
C TRP A 45 13.11 6.42 9.91
N TRP A 46 12.88 6.22 8.65
CA TRP A 46 13.13 4.95 7.98
C TRP A 46 14.50 5.06 7.31
N ASP A 47 15.54 4.60 7.98
CA ASP A 47 16.94 4.70 7.57
C ASP A 47 17.63 3.34 7.75
N PRO A 48 17.31 2.34 6.90
CA PRO A 48 17.87 1.01 7.00
C PRO A 48 19.38 1.03 6.75
N LEU A 49 20.13 0.15 7.43
CA LEU A 49 21.59 0.09 7.36
C LEU A 49 22.12 -0.29 5.96
N LYS A 50 21.30 -0.93 5.14
CA LYS A 50 21.66 -1.35 3.78
C LYS A 50 20.60 -0.84 2.80
N PRO A 51 21.01 -0.51 1.57
CA PRO A 51 20.06 -0.20 0.50
C PRO A 51 19.08 -1.36 0.29
N GLY A 52 17.81 -1.02 0.02
CA GLY A 52 16.80 -2.04 -0.29
C GLY A 52 17.10 -2.74 -1.62
N ASN A 53 16.75 -4.03 -1.69
CA ASN A 53 16.84 -4.79 -2.93
C ASN A 53 15.70 -4.40 -3.89
N ASN A 54 15.89 -4.66 -5.18
CA ASN A 54 14.88 -4.44 -6.23
C ASN A 54 14.27 -3.03 -6.23
N ARG A 55 15.05 -2.02 -5.85
CA ARG A 55 14.65 -0.61 -5.94
C ARG A 55 14.39 -0.19 -7.37
N GLN A 56 13.45 0.72 -7.55
CA GLN A 56 13.34 1.46 -8.81
C GLN A 56 14.57 2.35 -9.01
N THR A 57 15.07 2.41 -10.24
CA THR A 57 16.22 3.25 -10.59
C THR A 57 15.97 4.71 -10.18
N GLY A 58 16.96 5.32 -9.53
CA GLY A 58 16.90 6.72 -9.05
C GLY A 58 16.15 6.94 -7.76
N MET A 59 15.56 5.89 -7.15
CA MET A 59 14.92 6.01 -5.84
C MET A 59 15.96 5.94 -4.71
N PRO A 60 15.69 6.60 -3.56
CA PRO A 60 16.58 6.60 -2.40
C PRO A 60 16.91 5.20 -1.88
N ASP A 61 18.06 5.05 -1.24
CA ASP A 61 18.56 3.78 -0.70
C ASP A 61 17.61 3.12 0.30
N TYR A 62 16.84 3.89 1.02
CA TYR A 62 15.86 3.38 1.98
C TYR A 62 14.60 2.78 1.34
N THR A 63 14.42 2.88 0.00
CA THR A 63 13.31 2.23 -0.71
C THR A 63 13.68 0.80 -1.13
N GLY A 64 12.68 0.05 -1.65
CA GLY A 64 12.86 -1.34 -2.07
C GLY A 64 12.61 -2.35 -0.96
N GLU A 65 13.12 -3.55 -1.13
CA GLU A 65 12.87 -4.71 -0.27
C GLU A 65 13.80 -4.76 0.92
N HIS A 66 13.23 -4.89 2.12
CA HIS A 66 13.93 -4.99 3.39
C HIS A 66 13.27 -6.06 4.28
N LEU A 67 14.04 -6.67 5.16
CA LEU A 67 13.49 -7.35 6.32
C LEU A 67 13.35 -6.33 7.46
N ASP A 68 12.18 -6.33 8.13
CA ASP A 68 12.00 -5.52 9.34
C ASP A 68 12.72 -6.14 10.55
N GLY A 69 12.67 -5.49 11.71
CA GLY A 69 13.32 -5.96 12.92
C GLY A 69 12.82 -7.31 13.46
N LEU A 70 11.71 -7.82 12.93
CA LEU A 70 11.12 -9.13 13.25
C LEU A 70 11.34 -10.16 12.13
N GLY A 71 12.02 -9.78 11.05
CA GLY A 71 12.27 -10.62 9.89
C GLY A 71 11.13 -10.67 8.87
N ASN A 72 10.12 -9.80 8.99
CA ASN A 72 9.06 -9.73 8.00
C ASN A 72 9.54 -9.05 6.71
N LYS A 73 9.07 -9.56 5.58
CA LYS A 73 9.33 -9.00 4.25
C LYS A 73 8.51 -7.73 4.05
N ILE A 74 9.18 -6.61 3.79
CA ILE A 74 8.53 -5.34 3.50
C ILE A 74 9.20 -4.66 2.31
N THR A 75 8.43 -4.08 1.41
CA THR A 75 8.93 -3.24 0.32
C THR A 75 8.56 -1.80 0.61
N CYS A 76 9.55 -0.97 0.90
CA CYS A 76 9.38 0.46 1.09
C CYS A 76 9.22 1.15 -0.27
N TRP A 77 8.07 1.77 -0.51
CA TRP A 77 7.82 2.59 -1.70
C TRP A 77 8.20 4.04 -1.49
N ALA A 78 7.92 4.58 -0.31
CA ALA A 78 8.26 5.94 0.07
C ALA A 78 8.28 6.09 1.59
N ALA A 79 9.14 7.01 2.06
CA ALA A 79 9.15 7.47 3.44
C ALA A 79 9.37 8.99 3.46
N ALA A 80 8.54 9.70 4.22
CA ALA A 80 8.69 11.13 4.46
C ALA A 80 9.66 11.34 5.64
N ASN A 81 10.93 11.04 5.40
CA ASN A 81 11.96 11.21 6.42
C ASN A 81 12.15 12.69 6.75
N PRO A 82 12.28 13.06 8.03
CA PRO A 82 12.82 14.36 8.42
C PRO A 82 14.23 14.58 7.85
N ASP A 83 14.61 15.82 7.66
CA ASP A 83 15.97 16.15 7.26
C ASP A 83 16.98 15.63 8.29
N LYS A 84 18.15 15.21 7.83
CA LYS A 84 19.20 14.71 8.73
C LYS A 84 19.63 15.80 9.71
N GLY A 85 19.83 15.42 10.97
CA GLY A 85 20.23 16.34 12.04
C GLY A 85 19.09 17.12 12.67
N MET A 86 17.85 16.91 12.27
CA MET A 86 16.68 17.57 12.87
C MET A 86 16.34 16.97 14.24
N ASN A 87 15.79 17.80 15.12
CA ASN A 87 15.33 17.43 16.46
C ASN A 87 13.99 18.11 16.79
N ALA A 88 13.47 17.89 17.99
CA ALA A 88 12.19 18.45 18.42
C ALA A 88 12.17 20.00 18.44
N GLY A 89 13.32 20.66 18.51
CA GLY A 89 13.48 22.12 18.43
C GLY A 89 13.50 22.68 17.02
N SER A 90 13.66 21.83 15.98
CA SER A 90 13.74 22.24 14.59
C SER A 90 12.40 22.76 14.07
N LYS A 91 12.42 23.52 12.96
CA LYS A 91 11.20 24.03 12.31
C LYS A 91 10.31 22.88 11.86
N LEU A 92 8.98 23.04 11.93
CA LEU A 92 8.02 22.02 11.49
C LEU A 92 8.19 21.63 10.02
N THR A 93 8.64 22.54 9.18
CA THR A 93 8.89 22.29 7.75
C THR A 93 10.02 21.30 7.47
N THR A 94 10.94 21.12 8.43
CA THR A 94 12.08 20.19 8.29
C THR A 94 11.90 18.88 9.04
N ARG A 95 10.80 18.75 9.79
CA ARG A 95 10.48 17.55 10.60
C ARG A 95 9.62 16.53 9.87
N ALA A 96 9.37 16.70 8.60
CA ALA A 96 8.39 15.92 7.84
C ALA A 96 6.98 15.90 8.47
N ALA A 97 6.58 17.01 9.10
CA ALA A 97 5.24 17.22 9.59
C ALA A 97 4.26 17.37 8.42
N GLY A 98 3.09 16.71 8.50
CA GLY A 98 2.20 16.71 7.37
C GLY A 98 0.88 15.98 7.59
N PHE A 99 0.21 15.69 6.50
CA PHE A 99 -1.05 14.93 6.47
C PHE A 99 -1.13 14.03 5.24
N GLY A 100 -1.95 13.01 5.34
CA GLY A 100 -2.24 12.10 4.24
C GLY A 100 -3.64 12.29 3.68
N VAL A 101 -3.80 12.05 2.38
CA VAL A 101 -5.09 11.95 1.72
C VAL A 101 -5.16 10.61 0.99
N VAL A 102 -6.29 9.90 1.14
CA VAL A 102 -6.53 8.65 0.42
C VAL A 102 -7.73 8.82 -0.49
N ARG A 103 -7.52 8.65 -1.79
CA ARG A 103 -8.58 8.80 -2.80
C ARG A 103 -8.97 7.44 -3.35
N PHE A 104 -10.24 7.10 -3.20
CA PHE A 104 -10.84 5.89 -3.74
C PHE A 104 -11.57 6.20 -5.05
N ASN A 105 -11.11 5.64 -6.15
CA ASN A 105 -11.81 5.72 -7.44
C ASN A 105 -12.57 4.42 -7.69
N LYS A 106 -13.89 4.46 -7.46
CA LYS A 106 -14.77 3.29 -7.61
C LYS A 106 -14.82 2.77 -9.05
N ASN A 107 -14.80 3.67 -10.04
CA ASN A 107 -14.91 3.28 -11.45
C ASN A 107 -13.63 2.61 -11.94
N LYS A 108 -12.47 3.17 -11.62
CA LYS A 108 -11.17 2.63 -12.01
C LYS A 108 -10.67 1.53 -11.08
N ARG A 109 -11.31 1.31 -9.93
CA ARG A 109 -10.85 0.39 -8.87
C ARG A 109 -9.42 0.68 -8.43
N THR A 110 -9.10 1.97 -8.29
CA THR A 110 -7.80 2.43 -7.82
C THR A 110 -7.88 3.13 -6.48
N ILE A 111 -6.81 3.05 -5.73
CA ILE A 111 -6.59 3.78 -4.47
C ILE A 111 -5.32 4.59 -4.65
N THR A 112 -5.40 5.91 -4.43
CA THR A 112 -4.25 6.82 -4.48
C THR A 112 -3.95 7.31 -3.09
N PHE A 113 -2.71 7.13 -2.66
CA PHE A 113 -2.17 7.66 -1.40
C PHE A 113 -1.39 8.92 -1.71
N GLU A 114 -1.68 10.00 -0.99
CA GLU A 114 -1.01 11.28 -1.08
C GLU A 114 -0.44 11.66 0.28
N CYS A 115 0.76 12.20 0.30
CA CYS A 115 1.43 12.64 1.52
C CYS A 115 1.93 14.08 1.34
N TRP A 116 1.33 14.99 2.09
CA TRP A 116 1.52 16.43 1.93
C TRP A 116 2.25 17.03 3.13
N PRO A 117 3.20 17.95 2.90
CA PRO A 117 3.75 18.78 3.98
C PRO A 117 2.66 19.61 4.67
N ARG A 118 2.82 19.89 5.95
CA ARG A 118 1.81 20.52 6.80
C ARG A 118 1.27 21.85 6.28
N ASN A 119 2.13 22.75 5.86
CA ASN A 119 1.81 24.15 5.58
C ASN A 119 1.78 24.40 4.07
N VAL A 120 1.04 23.58 3.32
CA VAL A 120 0.93 23.72 1.87
C VAL A 120 -0.51 23.94 1.43
N ASP A 121 -0.68 24.71 0.38
CA ASP A 121 -1.95 24.83 -0.32
C ASP A 121 -2.05 23.71 -1.37
N VAL A 122 -2.86 22.70 -1.09
CA VAL A 122 -3.08 21.56 -2.00
C VAL A 122 -3.90 21.92 -3.24
N THR A 123 -4.52 23.09 -3.28
CA THR A 123 -5.25 23.59 -4.46
C THR A 123 -4.32 24.25 -5.48
N ASN A 124 -3.13 24.64 -5.04
CA ASN A 124 -2.10 25.18 -5.93
C ASN A 124 -1.41 24.03 -6.68
N PRO A 125 -1.48 23.98 -8.03
CA PRO A 125 -0.91 22.89 -8.82
C PRO A 125 0.63 22.81 -8.78
N LEU A 126 1.30 23.83 -8.30
CA LEU A 126 2.77 23.85 -8.11
C LEU A 126 3.20 23.23 -6.78
N THR A 127 2.27 23.00 -5.87
CA THR A 127 2.57 22.39 -4.58
C THR A 127 2.98 20.93 -4.76
N LYS A 128 4.07 20.55 -4.12
CA LYS A 128 4.62 19.19 -4.20
C LYS A 128 4.33 18.40 -2.93
N GLN A 129 4.02 17.15 -3.11
CA GLN A 129 3.98 16.15 -2.04
C GLN A 129 5.39 15.80 -1.56
N TYR A 130 5.49 15.05 -0.47
CA TYR A 130 6.75 14.43 -0.11
C TYR A 130 7.27 13.51 -1.23
N PRO A 131 8.61 13.36 -1.37
CA PRO A 131 9.20 12.51 -2.42
C PRO A 131 8.64 11.08 -2.39
N GLY A 132 8.32 10.53 -3.57
CA GLY A 132 7.73 9.19 -3.70
C GLY A 132 6.20 9.15 -3.72
N TRP A 133 5.54 10.27 -3.41
CA TRP A 133 4.08 10.40 -3.55
C TRP A 133 3.69 11.27 -4.77
N PRO A 134 2.45 11.09 -5.33
CA PRO A 134 1.44 10.11 -4.91
C PRO A 134 1.77 8.68 -5.37
N LYS A 135 1.27 7.69 -4.63
CA LYS A 135 1.29 6.29 -5.03
C LYS A 135 -0.13 5.83 -5.35
N THR A 136 -0.35 5.35 -6.57
CA THR A 136 -1.63 4.75 -6.97
C THR A 136 -1.47 3.24 -7.14
N ILE A 137 -2.41 2.49 -6.58
CA ILE A 137 -2.49 1.04 -6.72
C ILE A 137 -3.86 0.64 -7.26
N ARG A 138 -3.93 -0.49 -7.96
CA ARG A 138 -5.20 -1.14 -8.30
C ARG A 138 -5.62 -2.08 -7.19
N GLN A 139 -6.91 -2.15 -6.90
CA GLN A 139 -7.45 -3.04 -5.87
C GLN A 139 -6.98 -4.50 -6.04
N GLN A 140 -6.96 -4.99 -7.27
CA GLN A 140 -6.59 -6.38 -7.57
C GLN A 140 -5.08 -6.66 -7.44
N GLU A 141 -4.24 -5.62 -7.49
CA GLU A 141 -2.79 -5.72 -7.36
C GLU A 141 -2.35 -5.60 -5.90
N ASN A 142 -3.27 -5.28 -5.00
CA ASN A 142 -2.95 -4.97 -3.62
C ASN A 142 -2.30 -6.15 -2.86
N ASP A 143 -2.65 -7.38 -3.16
CA ASP A 143 -2.05 -8.52 -2.48
C ASP A 143 -0.85 -9.14 -3.20
N GLY A 144 -0.57 -8.76 -4.43
CA GLY A 144 0.60 -9.16 -5.21
C GLY A 144 0.85 -10.65 -5.42
N ARG A 145 0.01 -11.55 -4.87
CA ARG A 145 0.19 -12.99 -4.99
C ARG A 145 0.15 -13.45 -6.44
N LYS A 146 1.11 -14.29 -6.81
CA LYS A 146 1.15 -14.94 -8.12
C LYS A 146 0.07 -16.01 -8.20
N ALA A 147 -0.72 -16.01 -9.29
CA ALA A 147 -1.70 -17.06 -9.55
C ALA A 147 -0.98 -18.39 -9.83
N VAL A 148 -1.41 -19.47 -9.18
CA VAL A 148 -1.04 -20.85 -9.54
C VAL A 148 -1.91 -21.34 -10.70
N ALA A 149 -3.18 -20.91 -10.68
CA ALA A 149 -4.14 -21.19 -11.76
C ALA A 149 -5.23 -20.12 -11.80
N TRP A 150 -6.03 -20.17 -12.85
CA TRP A 150 -7.21 -19.32 -13.03
C TRP A 150 -8.44 -20.22 -13.18
N LEU A 151 -9.50 -19.87 -12.44
CA LEU A 151 -10.78 -20.54 -12.56
C LEU A 151 -11.48 -20.17 -13.89
N PRO A 152 -12.51 -20.91 -14.30
CA PRO A 152 -13.36 -20.52 -15.40
C PRO A 152 -13.91 -19.10 -15.24
N GLU A 153 -14.22 -18.47 -16.35
CA GLU A 153 -14.84 -17.14 -16.36
C GLU A 153 -16.26 -17.20 -15.78
N ILE A 154 -16.52 -16.33 -14.81
CA ILE A 154 -17.84 -16.14 -14.20
C ILE A 154 -18.53 -15.00 -14.92
N LYS A 155 -19.77 -15.23 -15.38
CA LYS A 155 -20.67 -14.21 -15.94
C LYS A 155 -21.87 -14.04 -15.02
N VAL A 156 -22.16 -12.79 -14.64
CA VAL A 156 -23.31 -12.46 -13.79
C VAL A 156 -24.31 -11.67 -14.63
N SER A 157 -25.51 -12.20 -14.81
CA SER A 157 -26.52 -11.63 -15.71
C SER A 157 -27.31 -10.46 -15.12
N GLU A 158 -27.58 -10.48 -13.82
CA GLU A 158 -28.59 -9.61 -13.24
C GLU A 158 -28.05 -8.41 -12.45
N LYS A 159 -26.77 -8.40 -12.14
CA LYS A 159 -26.19 -7.37 -11.26
C LYS A 159 -24.77 -6.97 -11.68
N ALA A 160 -24.58 -5.71 -11.99
CA ALA A 160 -23.25 -5.17 -12.22
C ALA A 160 -22.47 -4.99 -10.90
N ASN A 161 -21.17 -5.21 -10.98
CA ASN A 161 -20.25 -5.05 -9.83
C ASN A 161 -20.62 -5.88 -8.58
N PRO A 162 -20.95 -7.17 -8.71
CA PRO A 162 -21.27 -8.00 -7.55
C PRO A 162 -20.02 -8.24 -6.67
N VAL A 163 -20.25 -8.67 -5.45
CA VAL A 163 -19.20 -9.24 -4.61
C VAL A 163 -19.05 -10.72 -4.96
N VAL A 164 -17.84 -11.13 -5.29
CA VAL A 164 -17.47 -12.52 -5.58
C VAL A 164 -16.62 -13.04 -4.45
N GLN A 165 -16.97 -14.22 -3.95
CA GLN A 165 -16.19 -14.94 -2.96
C GLN A 165 -15.71 -16.25 -3.55
N ILE A 166 -14.44 -16.53 -3.44
CA ILE A 166 -13.82 -17.79 -3.83
C ILE A 166 -13.58 -18.59 -2.56
N VAL A 167 -14.12 -19.79 -2.52
CA VAL A 167 -14.03 -20.70 -1.37
C VAL A 167 -13.34 -21.99 -1.82
N ASP A 168 -12.43 -22.49 -1.02
CA ASP A 168 -11.80 -23.79 -1.20
C ASP A 168 -12.76 -24.89 -0.70
N GLU A 169 -13.28 -25.70 -1.60
CA GLU A 169 -14.26 -26.75 -1.28
C GLU A 169 -13.73 -27.83 -0.34
N SER A 170 -12.42 -28.06 -0.33
CA SER A 170 -11.82 -29.10 0.51
C SER A 170 -11.90 -28.81 2.01
N ASN A 171 -12.03 -27.53 2.40
CA ASN A 171 -11.99 -27.11 3.82
C ASN A 171 -12.91 -25.94 4.17
N GLY A 172 -13.70 -25.44 3.20
CA GLY A 172 -14.61 -24.30 3.39
C GLY A 172 -13.94 -22.95 3.60
N ASN A 173 -12.62 -22.85 3.44
CA ASN A 173 -11.92 -21.60 3.67
C ASN A 173 -12.09 -20.60 2.54
N VAL A 174 -12.39 -19.35 2.91
CA VAL A 174 -12.41 -18.24 1.96
C VAL A 174 -10.98 -17.96 1.49
N VAL A 175 -10.79 -18.03 0.17
CA VAL A 175 -9.51 -17.73 -0.52
C VAL A 175 -9.42 -16.24 -0.83
N SER A 176 -10.50 -15.68 -1.39
CA SER A 176 -10.59 -14.24 -1.67
C SER A 176 -12.04 -13.79 -1.74
N THR A 177 -12.26 -12.53 -1.38
CA THR A 177 -13.57 -11.85 -1.50
C THR A 177 -13.32 -10.44 -2.01
N HIS A 178 -13.96 -10.08 -3.13
CA HIS A 178 -13.85 -8.72 -3.66
C HIS A 178 -15.02 -8.35 -4.56
N ARG A 179 -15.28 -7.07 -4.67
CA ARG A 179 -16.25 -6.54 -5.60
C ARG A 179 -15.61 -6.45 -6.99
N ILE A 180 -16.12 -7.17 -7.95
CA ILE A 180 -15.63 -7.13 -9.33
C ILE A 180 -16.04 -5.83 -10.03
N ASN A 181 -15.44 -5.54 -11.17
CA ASN A 181 -15.81 -4.44 -12.03
C ASN A 181 -16.59 -4.98 -13.26
N GLY A 182 -17.83 -4.56 -13.40
CA GLY A 182 -18.71 -5.08 -14.45
C GLY A 182 -19.42 -6.39 -14.06
N THR A 183 -19.64 -7.25 -15.04
CA THR A 183 -20.40 -8.49 -14.92
C THR A 183 -19.59 -9.75 -15.22
N VAL A 184 -18.33 -9.59 -15.62
CA VAL A 184 -17.45 -10.69 -16.02
C VAL A 184 -16.20 -10.70 -15.16
N PHE A 185 -15.82 -11.89 -14.70
CA PHE A 185 -14.65 -12.02 -13.84
C PHE A 185 -14.01 -13.41 -14.00
N ARG A 186 -12.67 -13.43 -14.07
CA ARG A 186 -11.89 -14.66 -14.05
C ARG A 186 -11.05 -14.72 -12.78
N PRO A 187 -11.45 -15.52 -11.78
CA PRO A 187 -10.72 -15.60 -10.52
C PRO A 187 -9.34 -16.23 -10.65
N LYS A 188 -8.37 -15.69 -9.91
CA LYS A 188 -7.07 -16.32 -9.69
C LYS A 188 -7.09 -17.12 -8.39
N VAL A 189 -6.45 -18.28 -8.40
CA VAL A 189 -6.25 -19.11 -7.21
C VAL A 189 -4.77 -19.34 -6.95
N PHE A 190 -4.42 -19.59 -5.69
CA PHE A 190 -3.04 -19.55 -5.18
C PHE A 190 -2.50 -20.91 -4.76
N ARG A 191 -3.28 -21.97 -4.95
CA ARG A 191 -2.88 -23.36 -4.78
C ARG A 191 -3.76 -24.25 -5.70
N LYS A 192 -3.35 -25.48 -5.94
CA LYS A 192 -4.19 -26.47 -6.62
C LYS A 192 -5.33 -26.90 -5.70
N GLY A 193 -6.53 -27.12 -6.22
CA GLY A 193 -7.70 -27.51 -5.45
C GLY A 193 -8.99 -27.36 -6.25
N THR A 194 -10.11 -27.66 -5.61
CA THR A 194 -11.47 -27.43 -6.09
C THR A 194 -12.06 -26.20 -5.38
N TYR A 195 -12.76 -25.34 -6.14
CA TYR A 195 -13.26 -24.05 -5.67
C TYR A 195 -14.67 -23.78 -6.13
#